data_6c6143f5820c452ccd580d1929fd5ed9
#
_entry.id   6c6143f5820c452ccd580d1929fd5ed9
#
_cell.length_a   1.000
_cell.length_b   1.000
_cell.length_c   1.000
_cell.angle_alpha   90.00
_cell.angle_beta   90.00
_cell.angle_gamma   90.00
#
_symmetry.space_group_name_H-M   'P 1'
#
loop_
_entity.id
_entity.type
_entity.pdbx_description
1 polymer ?
#
loop_
_entity_poly.entity_id
_entity_poly.type
_entity_poly.pdbx_seq_one_letter_code
_entity_poly.pdbx_strand_id
1 'polypeptide(L)'
;MEKSENAVRSRLLEAGKEEFRDRGFLKASLRAICKKADVTTGALYFFFESKAALFEEIVEETAEDLKRIMGDFTDQEKQLHPEEYDRILMEFIWENRDIAKILIDGAEGTRYVNFREDAC
;
A
#
# COMPACT_ATOMS: atom_id res chain seq x y z
N MET A 1 -12.73 23.01 4.88
CA MET A 1 -13.57 22.83 3.75
C MET A 1 -13.06 21.65 2.95
N GLU A 2 -13.95 20.98 2.26
CA GLU A 2 -13.66 19.67 1.66
C GLU A 2 -12.40 19.63 0.82
N LYS A 3 -12.16 20.61 -0.02
CA LYS A 3 -10.97 20.65 -0.90
C LYS A 3 -9.67 20.72 -0.10
N SER A 4 -9.64 21.52 0.96
CA SER A 4 -8.45 21.64 1.82
C SER A 4 -8.19 20.37 2.61
N GLU A 5 -9.26 19.77 3.13
CA GLU A 5 -9.15 18.52 3.88
C GLU A 5 -8.68 17.39 2.97
N ASN A 6 -9.26 17.28 1.77
CA ASN A 6 -8.85 16.26 0.80
C ASN A 6 -7.39 16.45 0.36
N ALA A 7 -6.95 17.70 0.19
CA ALA A 7 -5.56 17.99 -0.16
C ALA A 7 -4.60 17.56 0.94
N VAL A 8 -4.92 17.85 2.20
CA VAL A 8 -4.11 17.44 3.36
C VAL A 8 -4.06 15.92 3.46
N ARG A 9 -5.23 15.27 3.35
CA ARG A 9 -5.31 13.82 3.41
C ARG A 9 -4.47 13.17 2.31
N SER A 10 -4.57 13.68 1.08
CA SER A 10 -3.80 13.16 -0.05
C SER A 10 -2.29 13.32 0.16
N ARG A 11 -1.85 14.46 0.70
CA ARG A 11 -0.43 14.67 1.00
C ARG A 11 0.07 13.70 2.06
N LEU A 12 -0.77 13.41 3.08
CA LEU A 12 -0.42 12.43 4.11
C LEU A 12 -0.32 11.02 3.54
N LEU A 13 -1.23 10.64 2.64
CA LEU A 13 -1.18 9.33 1.99
C LEU A 13 0.07 9.18 1.12
N GLU A 14 0.42 10.21 0.34
CA GLU A 14 1.62 10.17 -0.48
C GLU A 14 2.90 10.15 0.35
N ALA A 15 2.97 10.99 1.37
CA ALA A 15 4.12 11.02 2.28
C ALA A 15 4.26 9.71 3.04
N GLY A 16 3.14 9.14 3.49
CA GLY A 16 3.11 7.84 4.16
C GLY A 16 3.59 6.72 3.25
N LYS A 17 3.14 6.72 2.00
CA LYS A 17 3.57 5.74 1.02
C LYS A 17 5.09 5.77 0.84
N GLU A 18 5.67 6.95 0.69
CA GLU A 18 7.12 7.10 0.57
C GLU A 18 7.86 6.60 1.80
N GLU A 19 7.38 6.97 2.98
CA GLU A 19 8.02 6.58 4.24
C GLU A 19 7.97 5.06 4.45
N PHE A 20 6.81 4.45 4.22
CA PHE A 20 6.66 2.99 4.37
C PHE A 20 7.45 2.24 3.30
N ARG A 21 7.51 2.77 2.07
CA ARG A 21 8.32 2.17 1.01
C ARG A 21 9.80 2.15 1.39
N ASP A 22 10.30 3.25 1.93
CA ASP A 22 11.74 3.41 2.20
C ASP A 22 12.17 2.74 3.50
N ARG A 23 11.31 2.72 4.52
CA ARG A 23 11.69 2.25 5.86
C ARG A 23 10.93 1.04 6.36
N GLY A 24 9.81 0.68 5.72
CA GLY A 24 8.90 -0.33 6.22
C GLY A 24 8.04 0.20 7.35
N PHE A 25 7.02 -0.57 7.73
CA PHE A 25 6.05 -0.14 8.74
C PHE A 25 6.68 0.10 10.09
N LEU A 26 7.49 -0.86 10.58
CA LEU A 26 8.05 -0.78 11.94
C LEU A 26 8.96 0.43 12.14
N LYS A 27 9.77 0.75 11.15
CA LYS A 27 10.75 1.84 11.22
C LYS A 27 10.21 3.17 10.77
N ALA A 28 9.04 3.18 10.13
CA ALA A 28 8.45 4.41 9.64
C ALA A 28 8.07 5.35 10.78
N SER A 29 8.31 6.65 10.59
CA SER A 29 8.07 7.69 11.58
C SER A 29 6.91 8.57 11.15
N LEU A 30 5.88 8.67 12.02
CA LEU A 30 4.76 9.59 11.78
C LEU A 30 5.24 11.03 11.71
N ARG A 31 6.25 11.39 12.51
CA ARG A 31 6.83 12.73 12.48
C ARG A 31 7.46 13.03 11.11
N ALA A 32 8.19 12.07 10.54
CA ALA A 32 8.77 12.21 9.21
C ALA A 32 7.69 12.35 8.14
N ILE A 33 6.61 11.59 8.27
CA ILE A 33 5.47 11.68 7.35
C ILE A 33 4.84 13.08 7.40
N CYS A 34 4.61 13.61 8.60
CA CYS A 34 4.06 14.95 8.76
C CYS A 34 4.97 16.02 8.16
N LYS A 35 6.28 15.86 8.35
CA LYS A 35 7.27 16.80 7.79
C LYS A 35 7.24 16.78 6.26
N LYS A 36 7.20 15.59 5.66
CA LYS A 36 7.12 15.45 4.18
C LYS A 36 5.83 16.04 3.63
N ALA A 37 4.72 15.85 4.35
CA ALA A 37 3.41 16.34 3.94
C ALA A 37 3.21 17.83 4.26
N ASP A 38 4.12 18.42 5.02
CA ASP A 38 4.03 19.80 5.49
C ASP A 38 2.74 20.04 6.29
N VAL A 39 2.50 19.15 7.26
CA VAL A 39 1.34 19.23 8.14
C VAL A 39 1.78 18.98 9.58
N THR A 40 0.90 19.33 10.52
CA THR A 40 1.15 19.08 11.95
C THR A 40 0.77 17.65 12.31
N THR A 41 1.31 17.16 13.44
CA THR A 41 0.93 15.86 14.00
C THR A 41 -0.58 15.82 14.32
N GLY A 42 -1.12 16.94 14.81
CA GLY A 42 -2.56 17.04 15.08
C GLY A 42 -3.40 16.85 13.83
N ALA A 43 -2.95 17.40 12.70
CA ALA A 43 -3.65 17.21 11.42
C ALA A 43 -3.63 15.73 10.99
N LEU A 44 -2.50 15.04 11.20
CA LEU A 44 -2.42 13.61 10.90
C LEU A 44 -3.44 12.82 11.73
N TYR A 45 -3.49 13.05 13.03
CA TYR A 45 -4.41 12.34 13.93
C TYR A 45 -5.87 12.68 13.70
N PHE A 46 -6.15 13.80 13.07
CA PHE A 46 -7.50 14.13 12.64
C PHE A 46 -8.01 13.13 11.60
N PHE A 47 -7.14 12.71 10.68
CA PHE A 47 -7.52 11.82 9.58
C PHE A 47 -7.28 10.33 9.88
N PHE A 48 -6.27 10.02 10.68
CA PHE A 48 -5.85 8.63 10.91
C PHE A 48 -5.59 8.40 12.38
N GLU A 49 -6.23 7.39 12.96
CA GLU A 49 -6.10 7.08 14.39
C GLU A 49 -4.69 6.68 14.80
N SER A 50 -3.96 6.03 13.90
CA SER A 50 -2.66 5.43 14.23
C SER A 50 -1.83 5.26 12.96
N LYS A 51 -0.56 4.89 13.17
CA LYS A 51 0.32 4.51 12.06
C LYS A 51 -0.26 3.33 11.28
N ALA A 52 -0.84 2.34 11.98
CA ALA A 52 -1.46 1.19 11.34
C ALA A 52 -2.66 1.60 10.49
N ALA A 53 -3.50 2.52 10.96
CA ALA A 53 -4.63 3.02 10.20
C ALA A 53 -4.19 3.72 8.92
N LEU A 54 -3.14 4.52 8.99
CA LEU A 54 -2.57 5.17 7.81
C LEU A 54 -2.02 4.14 6.83
N PHE A 55 -1.28 3.16 7.33
CA PHE A 55 -0.73 2.08 6.51
C PHE A 55 -1.83 1.31 5.77
N GLU A 56 -2.87 0.92 6.50
CA GLU A 56 -3.99 0.17 5.91
C GLU A 56 -4.69 0.98 4.82
N GLU A 57 -4.92 2.26 5.04
CA GLU A 57 -5.55 3.13 4.05
C GLU A 57 -4.73 3.20 2.76
N ILE A 58 -3.40 3.18 2.88
CA ILE A 58 -2.49 3.25 1.73
C ILE A 58 -2.49 1.94 0.94
N VAL A 59 -2.48 0.78 1.61
CA VAL A 59 -2.21 -0.51 0.95
C VAL A 59 -3.46 -1.35 0.68
N GLU A 60 -4.56 -1.12 1.38
CA GLU A 60 -5.73 -2.01 1.35
C GLU A 60 -6.28 -2.23 -0.06
N GLU A 61 -6.55 -1.17 -0.79
CA GLU A 61 -7.13 -1.27 -2.13
C GLU A 61 -6.23 -2.05 -3.08
N THR A 62 -4.93 -1.72 -3.07
CA THR A 62 -3.96 -2.40 -3.94
C THR A 62 -3.80 -3.87 -3.54
N ALA A 63 -3.78 -4.15 -2.24
CA ALA A 63 -3.68 -5.53 -1.76
C ALA A 63 -4.88 -6.36 -2.21
N GLU A 64 -6.08 -5.81 -2.10
CA GLU A 64 -7.30 -6.50 -2.53
C GLU A 64 -7.33 -6.70 -4.04
N ASP A 65 -6.94 -5.69 -4.81
CA ASP A 65 -6.88 -5.77 -6.26
C ASP A 65 -5.87 -6.83 -6.71
N LEU A 66 -4.72 -6.90 -6.07
CA LEU A 66 -3.70 -7.89 -6.39
C LEU A 66 -4.20 -9.30 -6.10
N LYS A 67 -4.82 -9.51 -4.95
CA LYS A 67 -5.40 -10.81 -4.59
C LYS A 67 -6.50 -11.22 -5.57
N ARG A 68 -7.31 -10.26 -6.01
CA ARG A 68 -8.37 -10.52 -6.97
C ARG A 68 -7.79 -10.95 -8.31
N ILE A 69 -6.77 -10.26 -8.82
CA ILE A 69 -6.11 -10.63 -10.07
C ILE A 69 -5.55 -12.05 -9.99
N MET A 70 -4.87 -12.37 -8.88
CA MET A 70 -4.32 -13.71 -8.67
C MET A 70 -5.40 -14.77 -8.56
N GLY A 71 -6.56 -14.42 -7.98
CA GLY A 71 -7.67 -15.34 -7.79
C GLY A 71 -8.60 -15.49 -8.98
N ASP A 72 -8.65 -14.53 -9.89
CA ASP A 72 -9.52 -14.56 -11.06
C ASP A 72 -9.09 -15.59 -12.10
N PHE A 73 -7.81 -15.97 -12.08
CA PHE A 73 -7.29 -16.99 -12.98
C PHE A 73 -7.31 -18.35 -12.26
N THR A 74 -8.00 -19.32 -12.84
CA THR A 74 -7.95 -20.69 -12.33
C THR A 74 -6.56 -21.28 -12.61
N ASP A 75 -6.22 -22.35 -11.88
CA ASP A 75 -4.95 -23.04 -12.13
C ASP A 75 -4.83 -23.51 -13.58
N GLN A 76 -5.95 -23.96 -14.16
CA GLN A 76 -5.99 -24.37 -15.55
C GLN A 76 -5.72 -23.20 -16.50
N GLU A 77 -6.32 -22.04 -16.24
CA GLU A 77 -6.10 -20.83 -17.04
C GLU A 77 -4.64 -20.39 -16.98
N LYS A 78 -4.03 -20.44 -15.80
CA LYS A 78 -2.61 -20.10 -15.62
C LYS A 78 -1.70 -21.03 -16.40
N GLN A 79 -2.06 -22.31 -16.50
CA GLN A 79 -1.29 -23.30 -17.24
C GLN A 79 -1.46 -23.16 -18.76
N LEU A 80 -2.68 -22.85 -19.21
CA LEU A 80 -2.98 -22.73 -20.64
C LEU A 80 -2.54 -21.39 -21.22
N HIS A 81 -2.59 -20.34 -20.42
CA HIS A 81 -2.31 -18.97 -20.86
C HIS A 81 -1.36 -18.26 -19.90
N PRO A 82 -0.17 -18.85 -19.63
CA PRO A 82 0.73 -18.26 -18.64
C PRO A 82 1.23 -16.87 -19.04
N GLU A 83 1.42 -16.62 -20.32
CA GLU A 83 1.90 -15.33 -20.81
C GLU A 83 0.89 -14.21 -20.54
N GLU A 84 -0.39 -14.48 -20.74
CA GLU A 84 -1.45 -13.50 -20.50
C GLU A 84 -1.56 -13.19 -19.01
N TYR A 85 -1.58 -14.20 -18.16
CA TYR A 85 -1.63 -14.05 -16.72
C TYR A 85 -0.42 -13.24 -16.22
N ASP A 86 0.77 -13.63 -16.63
CA ASP A 86 2.00 -12.97 -16.25
C ASP A 86 2.02 -11.51 -16.69
N ARG A 87 1.54 -11.23 -17.90
CA ARG A 87 1.49 -9.87 -18.43
C ARG A 87 0.57 -8.98 -17.58
N ILE A 88 -0.63 -9.44 -17.29
CA ILE A 88 -1.61 -8.69 -16.49
C ILE A 88 -1.06 -8.46 -15.08
N LEU A 89 -0.51 -9.49 -14.47
CA LEU A 89 0.04 -9.40 -13.12
C LEU A 89 1.23 -8.43 -13.07
N MET A 90 2.14 -8.54 -14.02
CA MET A 90 3.34 -7.69 -14.04
C MET A 90 3.00 -6.24 -14.36
N GLU A 91 2.05 -5.98 -15.24
CA GLU A 91 1.59 -4.62 -15.50
C GLU A 91 0.99 -3.99 -14.24
N PHE A 92 0.17 -4.73 -13.50
CA PHE A 92 -0.42 -4.26 -12.26
C PHE A 92 0.66 -3.98 -11.22
N ILE A 93 1.60 -4.89 -11.03
CA ILE A 93 2.71 -4.72 -10.07
C ILE A 93 3.54 -3.50 -10.43
N TRP A 94 3.83 -3.31 -11.72
CA TRP A 94 4.62 -2.16 -12.17
C TRP A 94 3.90 -0.84 -11.90
N GLU A 95 2.61 -0.76 -12.22
CA GLU A 95 1.81 0.44 -11.96
C GLU A 95 1.71 0.78 -10.47
N ASN A 96 1.73 -0.24 -9.61
CA ASN A 96 1.61 -0.11 -8.16
C ASN A 96 2.88 -0.54 -7.44
N ARG A 97 4.03 -0.34 -8.07
CA ARG A 97 5.30 -0.90 -7.59
C ARG A 97 5.71 -0.45 -6.18
N ASP A 98 5.38 0.79 -5.81
CA ASP A 98 5.70 1.29 -4.47
C ASP A 98 4.92 0.54 -3.39
N ILE A 99 3.62 0.35 -3.63
CA ILE A 99 2.76 -0.37 -2.69
C ILE A 99 3.08 -1.86 -2.70
N ALA A 100 3.38 -2.42 -3.88
CA ALA A 100 3.80 -3.82 -3.98
C ALA A 100 5.07 -4.07 -3.16
N LYS A 101 6.05 -3.18 -3.25
CA LYS A 101 7.26 -3.27 -2.43
C LYS A 101 6.95 -3.20 -0.94
N ILE A 102 6.05 -2.31 -0.54
CA ILE A 102 5.63 -2.18 0.86
C ILE A 102 5.01 -3.49 1.36
N LEU A 103 4.13 -4.09 0.57
CA LEU A 103 3.44 -5.32 0.95
C LEU A 103 4.39 -6.52 1.06
N ILE A 104 5.38 -6.58 0.18
CA ILE A 104 6.33 -7.71 0.15
C ILE A 104 7.42 -7.55 1.20
N ASP A 105 8.01 -6.36 1.31
CA ASP A 105 9.20 -6.15 2.12
C ASP A 105 8.97 -5.31 3.37
N GLY A 106 7.91 -4.51 3.41
CA GLY A 106 7.75 -3.49 4.44
C GLY A 106 6.56 -3.66 5.36
N ALA A 107 5.91 -4.82 5.36
CA ALA A 107 4.65 -5.02 6.08
C ALA A 107 4.82 -5.66 7.46
N GLU A 108 6.06 -5.88 7.93
CA GLU A 108 6.31 -6.43 9.26
C GLU A 108 5.68 -5.55 10.33
N GLY A 109 4.97 -6.16 11.27
CA GLY A 109 4.23 -5.45 12.30
C GLY A 109 2.78 -5.15 11.93
N THR A 110 2.34 -5.54 10.74
CA THR A 110 0.96 -5.34 10.28
C THR A 110 0.29 -6.67 9.96
N ARG A 111 -1.03 -6.63 9.73
CA ARG A 111 -1.77 -7.83 9.31
C ARG A 111 -1.38 -8.33 7.91
N TYR A 112 -0.61 -7.52 7.17
CA TYR A 112 -0.14 -7.88 5.84
C TYR A 112 1.23 -8.57 5.85
N VAL A 113 1.78 -8.87 7.02
CA VAL A 113 3.14 -9.44 7.17
C VAL A 113 3.35 -10.71 6.33
N ASN A 114 2.30 -11.52 6.18
CA ASN A 114 2.36 -12.76 5.41
C ASN A 114 1.78 -12.63 4.00
N PHE A 115 1.63 -11.40 3.51
CA PHE A 115 0.99 -11.16 2.21
C PHE A 115 1.65 -11.97 1.10
N ARG A 116 2.98 -12.00 1.07
CA ARG A 116 3.73 -12.74 0.06
C ARG A 116 3.42 -14.24 0.08
N GLU A 117 3.31 -14.82 1.27
CA GLU A 117 2.98 -16.23 1.45
C GLU A 117 1.50 -16.50 1.12
N ASP A 118 0.61 -15.62 1.57
CA ASP A 118 -0.83 -15.73 1.34
C ASP A 118 -1.17 -15.58 -0.15
N ALA A 119 -0.38 -14.82 -0.89
CA ALA A 119 -0.59 -14.57 -2.31
C ALA A 119 -0.04 -15.68 -3.21
N CYS A 120 0.79 -16.55 -2.65
CA CYS A 120 1.33 -17.71 -3.40
C CYS A 120 0.39 -18.97 -3.29
#